data_fbf5f31a4d0675ff4846f1dfd84870b6
#
_entry.id   fbf5f31a4d0675ff4846f1dfd84870b6
#
_cell.length_a   1.000
_cell.length_b   1.000
_cell.length_c   1.000
_cell.angle_alpha   90.00
_cell.angle_beta   90.00
_cell.angle_gamma   90.00
#
_symmetry.space_group_name_H-M   'P 1'
#
loop_
_entity.id
_entity.type
_entity.pdbx_description
1 polymer ?
#
loop_
_entity_poly.entity_id
_entity_poly.type
_entity_poly.pdbx_seq_one_letter_code
_entity_poly.pdbx_strand_id
1 'polypeptide(L)'
;MTKRPQAGITLMELMIAVVLLSLLSVGLMFALRIGLNAYSKTQGRLMDNRRVAGAQRILEEELEGLVPVVALCNAGATGAGGAKAPFFQGQADVMRLVSTFSLDGAWRGVPQILEIFVIPGKDGKGVRLVVNEIPYTGPIGAGRFCIGIHQYLPASPGPKSFVLADQLAFCRFSYLDQVPDGSRPAVWRTR
;
A
#
# COMPACT_ATOMS: atom_id res chain seq x y z
N MET A 1 75.39 -22.52 -26.18
CA MET A 1 74.23 -22.90 -25.36
C MET A 1 74.50 -22.47 -23.95
N THR A 2 73.96 -21.29 -23.55
CA THR A 2 74.08 -20.69 -22.20
C THR A 2 73.00 -21.30 -21.29
N LYS A 3 73.42 -22.14 -20.35
CA LYS A 3 72.56 -22.64 -19.26
C LYS A 3 72.16 -21.46 -18.37
N ARG A 4 70.88 -21.10 -18.37
CA ARG A 4 70.32 -20.16 -17.38
C ARG A 4 70.37 -20.80 -16.00
N PRO A 5 70.87 -20.06 -14.96
CA PRO A 5 70.85 -20.57 -13.60
C PRO A 5 69.38 -20.71 -13.15
N GLN A 6 69.01 -21.92 -12.67
CA GLN A 6 67.72 -22.11 -11.98
C GLN A 6 67.84 -21.49 -10.59
N ALA A 7 67.23 -20.35 -10.40
CA ALA A 7 67.04 -19.77 -9.07
C ALA A 7 66.00 -20.58 -8.31
N GLY A 8 66.40 -21.24 -7.25
CA GLY A 8 65.49 -21.96 -6.33
C GLY A 8 64.72 -20.93 -5.48
N ILE A 9 63.41 -21.17 -5.26
CA ILE A 9 62.56 -20.39 -4.36
C ILE A 9 63.06 -20.60 -2.94
N THR A 10 63.27 -19.50 -2.22
CA THR A 10 63.67 -19.56 -0.81
C THR A 10 62.45 -19.86 0.09
N LEU A 11 62.67 -20.59 1.19
CA LEU A 11 61.60 -20.91 2.16
C LEU A 11 60.95 -19.65 2.73
N MET A 12 61.71 -18.54 2.85
CA MET A 12 61.21 -17.25 3.31
C MET A 12 60.28 -16.58 2.29
N GLU A 13 60.55 -16.72 0.99
CA GLU A 13 59.69 -16.19 -0.08
C GLU A 13 58.36 -16.90 -0.13
N LEU A 14 58.34 -18.22 0.09
CA LEU A 14 57.15 -19.03 0.16
C LEU A 14 56.28 -18.63 1.40
N MET A 15 56.89 -18.41 2.56
CA MET A 15 56.17 -17.96 3.76
C MET A 15 55.52 -16.58 3.57
N ILE A 16 56.24 -15.62 2.98
CA ILE A 16 55.71 -14.30 2.68
C ILE A 16 54.54 -14.40 1.68
N ALA A 17 54.66 -15.21 0.64
CA ALA A 17 53.61 -15.39 -0.35
C ALA A 17 52.33 -15.97 0.28
N VAL A 18 52.42 -16.96 1.17
CA VAL A 18 51.27 -17.55 1.86
C VAL A 18 50.63 -16.57 2.80
N VAL A 19 51.40 -15.78 3.53
CA VAL A 19 50.84 -14.71 4.43
C VAL A 19 50.12 -13.66 3.60
N LEU A 20 50.69 -13.19 2.51
CA LEU A 20 50.03 -12.20 1.65
C LEU A 20 48.75 -12.77 1.02
N LEU A 21 48.78 -13.98 0.55
CA LEU A 21 47.60 -14.67 -0.02
C LEU A 21 46.48 -14.82 1.02
N SER A 22 46.81 -15.17 2.26
CA SER A 22 45.84 -15.30 3.34
C SER A 22 45.19 -13.96 3.71
N LEU A 23 45.99 -12.90 3.79
CA LEU A 23 45.48 -11.53 4.04
C LEU A 23 44.56 -11.06 2.92
N LEU A 24 44.93 -11.34 1.66
CA LEU A 24 44.12 -11.02 0.48
C LEU A 24 42.78 -11.75 0.51
N SER A 25 42.82 -13.05 0.83
CA SER A 25 41.63 -13.90 0.92
C SER A 25 40.66 -13.41 2.02
N VAL A 26 41.17 -13.05 3.19
CA VAL A 26 40.38 -12.47 4.28
C VAL A 26 39.77 -11.14 3.87
N GLY A 27 40.56 -10.24 3.25
CA GLY A 27 40.08 -8.97 2.73
C GLY A 27 38.95 -9.12 1.72
N LEU A 28 39.09 -10.06 0.78
CA LEU A 28 38.07 -10.35 -0.23
C LEU A 28 36.77 -10.85 0.42
N MET A 29 36.90 -11.72 1.43
CA MET A 29 35.72 -12.25 2.14
C MET A 29 34.95 -11.15 2.89
N PHE A 30 35.66 -10.20 3.52
CA PHE A 30 35.03 -9.04 4.15
C PHE A 30 34.35 -8.13 3.11
N ALA A 31 35.00 -7.85 2.01
CA ALA A 31 34.44 -7.01 0.94
C ALA A 31 33.14 -7.63 0.36
N LEU A 32 33.15 -8.94 0.10
CA LEU A 32 31.96 -9.65 -0.36
C LEU A 32 30.81 -9.59 0.67
N ARG A 33 31.12 -9.79 1.95
CA ARG A 33 30.11 -9.73 3.02
C ARG A 33 29.47 -8.35 3.12
N ILE A 34 30.26 -7.29 3.06
CA ILE A 34 29.78 -5.91 3.07
C ILE A 34 28.92 -5.63 1.83
N GLY A 35 29.41 -6.05 0.64
CA GLY A 35 28.68 -5.89 -0.62
C GLY A 35 27.33 -6.58 -0.63
N LEU A 36 27.26 -7.83 -0.17
CA LEU A 36 25.99 -8.59 -0.09
C LEU A 36 25.02 -7.97 0.92
N ASN A 37 25.50 -7.53 2.07
CA ASN A 37 24.65 -6.84 3.05
C ASN A 37 24.11 -5.49 2.53
N ALA A 38 24.93 -4.72 1.83
CA ALA A 38 24.51 -3.47 1.20
C ALA A 38 23.48 -3.73 0.10
N TYR A 39 23.70 -4.74 -0.73
CA TYR A 39 22.78 -5.15 -1.80
C TYR A 39 21.42 -5.58 -1.25
N SER A 40 21.37 -6.47 -0.25
CA SER A 40 20.12 -6.94 0.35
C SER A 40 19.32 -5.79 0.99
N LYS A 41 20.01 -4.86 1.68
CA LYS A 41 19.38 -3.70 2.30
C LYS A 41 18.81 -2.71 1.27
N THR A 42 19.52 -2.52 0.16
CA THR A 42 19.08 -1.66 -0.94
C THR A 42 17.88 -2.27 -1.66
N GLN A 43 17.90 -3.57 -1.91
CA GLN A 43 16.82 -4.29 -2.57
C GLN A 43 15.52 -4.28 -1.73
N GLY A 44 15.62 -4.42 -0.40
CA GLY A 44 14.49 -4.26 0.50
C GLY A 44 13.83 -2.88 0.38
N ARG A 45 14.61 -1.81 0.44
CA ARG A 45 14.10 -0.44 0.30
C ARG A 45 13.45 -0.16 -1.07
N LEU A 46 14.01 -0.73 -2.14
CA LEU A 46 13.43 -0.59 -3.48
C LEU A 46 12.07 -1.29 -3.59
N MET A 47 11.93 -2.47 -2.98
CA MET A 47 10.66 -3.19 -2.96
C MET A 47 9.59 -2.44 -2.15
N ASP A 48 9.96 -1.88 -1.00
CA ASP A 48 9.05 -1.08 -0.16
C ASP A 48 8.59 0.18 -0.90
N ASN A 49 9.50 0.90 -1.54
CA ASN A 49 9.16 2.08 -2.34
C ASN A 49 8.24 1.73 -3.51
N ARG A 50 8.47 0.61 -4.19
CA ARG A 50 7.59 0.15 -5.28
C ARG A 50 6.19 -0.20 -4.79
N ARG A 51 6.06 -0.80 -3.60
CA ARG A 51 4.75 -1.09 -2.99
C ARG A 51 3.98 0.18 -2.68
N VAL A 52 4.66 1.18 -2.08
CA VAL A 52 4.03 2.48 -1.77
C VAL A 52 3.59 3.19 -3.05
N ALA A 53 4.46 3.25 -4.07
CA ALA A 53 4.11 3.87 -5.35
C ALA A 53 2.97 3.13 -6.06
N GLY A 54 2.93 1.79 -5.97
CA GLY A 54 1.84 0.98 -6.50
C GLY A 54 0.52 1.26 -5.78
N ALA A 55 0.54 1.33 -4.45
CA ALA A 55 -0.64 1.66 -3.65
C ALA A 55 -1.16 3.06 -3.95
N GLN A 56 -0.26 4.05 -4.08
CA GLN A 56 -0.62 5.42 -4.45
C GLN A 56 -1.31 5.46 -5.82
N ARG A 57 -0.74 4.82 -6.82
CA ARG A 57 -1.32 4.77 -8.16
C ARG A 57 -2.71 4.14 -8.18
N ILE A 58 -2.89 3.04 -7.45
CA ILE A 58 -4.19 2.38 -7.31
C ILE A 58 -5.21 3.35 -6.68
N LEU A 59 -4.84 4.03 -5.60
CA LEU A 59 -5.72 5.01 -4.96
C LEU A 59 -6.08 6.18 -5.89
N GLU A 60 -5.13 6.66 -6.68
CA GLU A 60 -5.37 7.71 -7.69
C GLU A 60 -6.37 7.23 -8.73
N GLU A 61 -6.18 6.04 -9.31
CA GLU A 61 -7.08 5.45 -10.31
C GLU A 61 -8.49 5.22 -9.75
N GLU A 62 -8.61 4.78 -8.50
CA GLU A 62 -9.90 4.58 -7.82
C GLU A 62 -10.63 5.91 -7.56
N LEU A 63 -9.90 6.93 -7.14
CA LEU A 63 -10.47 8.26 -6.90
C LEU A 63 -10.86 8.96 -8.21
N GLU A 64 -10.08 8.78 -9.27
CA GLU A 64 -10.44 9.26 -10.62
C GLU A 64 -11.71 8.60 -11.16
N GLY A 65 -11.93 7.32 -10.80
CA GLY A 65 -13.12 6.56 -11.15
C GLY A 65 -14.35 6.85 -10.28
N LEU A 66 -14.27 7.79 -9.32
CA LEU A 66 -15.35 8.09 -8.40
C LEU A 66 -16.63 8.53 -9.12
N VAL A 67 -17.72 7.86 -8.78
CA VAL A 67 -19.07 8.19 -9.26
C VAL A 67 -19.93 8.62 -8.07
N PRO A 68 -20.47 9.83 -8.10
CA PRO A 68 -21.42 10.28 -7.09
C PRO A 68 -22.72 9.49 -7.23
N VAL A 69 -23.07 8.70 -6.24
CA VAL A 69 -24.30 7.91 -6.21
C VAL A 69 -25.12 8.23 -4.94
N VAL A 70 -26.38 7.85 -4.99
CA VAL A 70 -27.30 7.99 -3.86
C VAL A 70 -27.58 6.60 -3.30
N ALA A 71 -27.57 6.47 -1.97
CA ALA A 71 -28.04 5.29 -1.27
C ALA A 71 -29.42 5.51 -0.66
N LEU A 72 -30.19 4.44 -0.50
CA LEU A 72 -31.44 4.39 0.26
C LEU A 72 -31.15 3.75 1.62
N CYS A 73 -30.74 4.57 2.58
CA CYS A 73 -30.40 4.11 3.92
C CYS A 73 -31.65 3.75 4.72
N ASN A 74 -31.60 2.68 5.51
CA ASN A 74 -32.74 2.13 6.26
C ASN A 74 -33.95 1.71 5.39
N ALA A 75 -33.73 1.51 4.09
CA ALA A 75 -34.77 0.94 3.27
C ALA A 75 -34.94 -0.54 3.62
N GLY A 76 -36.16 -0.99 3.91
CA GLY A 76 -36.46 -2.41 3.98
C GLY A 76 -36.11 -3.13 2.67
N ALA A 77 -36.27 -4.46 2.61
CA ALA A 77 -35.96 -5.26 1.43
C ALA A 77 -36.68 -4.77 0.14
N THR A 78 -37.80 -4.05 0.28
CA THR A 78 -38.57 -3.47 -0.81
C THR A 78 -38.15 -2.05 -1.19
N GLY A 79 -37.19 -1.45 -0.48
CA GLY A 79 -36.79 -0.05 -0.70
C GLY A 79 -37.78 0.99 -0.18
N ALA A 80 -38.87 0.57 0.47
CA ALA A 80 -39.87 1.47 1.02
C ALA A 80 -39.38 2.08 2.35
N GLY A 81 -39.55 3.42 2.48
CA GLY A 81 -39.23 4.15 3.71
C GLY A 81 -37.75 4.51 3.91
N GLY A 82 -36.87 4.22 2.97
CA GLY A 82 -35.46 4.58 3.05
C GLY A 82 -35.20 6.08 2.81
N ALA A 83 -34.32 6.67 3.62
CA ALA A 83 -33.84 8.03 3.40
C ALA A 83 -32.81 8.05 2.25
N LYS A 84 -33.01 8.94 1.27
CA LYS A 84 -32.03 9.20 0.22
C LYS A 84 -30.86 10.00 0.79
N ALA A 85 -29.65 9.48 0.70
CA ALA A 85 -28.44 10.17 1.11
C ALA A 85 -27.31 9.98 0.07
N PRO A 86 -26.43 10.98 -0.11
CA PRO A 86 -25.22 10.79 -0.87
C PRO A 86 -24.41 9.63 -0.27
N PHE A 87 -23.95 8.70 -1.12
CA PHE A 87 -23.17 7.57 -0.68
C PHE A 87 -21.67 7.89 -0.72
N PHE A 88 -21.22 8.53 0.34
CA PHE A 88 -19.82 8.81 0.59
C PHE A 88 -19.56 8.84 2.08
N GLN A 89 -18.63 8.02 2.55
CA GLN A 89 -18.13 8.06 3.93
C GLN A 89 -16.70 8.54 3.90
N GLY A 90 -16.41 9.62 4.65
CA GLY A 90 -15.07 10.16 4.81
C GLY A 90 -14.75 10.30 6.29
N GLN A 91 -13.96 9.40 6.86
CA GLN A 91 -13.46 9.42 8.24
C GLN A 91 -11.94 9.32 8.23
N ALA A 92 -11.31 9.50 9.39
CA ALA A 92 -9.86 9.49 9.51
C ALA A 92 -9.21 8.15 9.12
N ASP A 93 -9.92 7.05 9.34
CA ASP A 93 -9.44 5.68 9.22
C ASP A 93 -10.24 4.86 8.20
N VAL A 94 -11.34 5.39 7.67
CA VAL A 94 -12.16 4.73 6.67
C VAL A 94 -12.69 5.69 5.63
N MET A 95 -12.61 5.28 4.37
CA MET A 95 -13.23 5.96 3.24
C MET A 95 -14.07 4.95 2.46
N ARG A 96 -15.33 5.31 2.15
CA ARG A 96 -16.22 4.47 1.34
C ARG A 96 -16.82 5.30 0.22
N LEU A 97 -16.74 4.80 -0.98
CA LEU A 97 -17.21 5.48 -2.19
C LEU A 97 -17.62 4.45 -3.26
N VAL A 98 -18.14 4.92 -4.38
CA VAL A 98 -18.34 4.09 -5.59
C VAL A 98 -17.36 4.54 -6.65
N SER A 99 -16.63 3.59 -7.22
CA SER A 99 -15.72 3.78 -8.33
C SER A 99 -16.10 2.92 -9.53
N THR A 100 -15.78 3.37 -10.72
CA THR A 100 -15.91 2.58 -11.97
C THR A 100 -14.64 1.80 -12.27
N PHE A 101 -13.60 1.91 -11.48
CA PHE A 101 -12.40 1.10 -11.57
C PHE A 101 -12.55 -0.14 -10.69
N SER A 102 -12.01 -1.28 -11.10
CA SER A 102 -11.99 -2.54 -10.34
C SER A 102 -10.56 -3.04 -10.21
N LEU A 103 -10.13 -3.26 -8.97
CA LEU A 103 -8.84 -3.86 -8.64
C LEU A 103 -8.78 -5.33 -9.04
N ASP A 104 -9.85 -6.08 -8.74
CA ASP A 104 -9.93 -7.52 -9.03
C ASP A 104 -9.92 -7.79 -10.54
N GLY A 105 -10.64 -6.96 -11.30
CA GLY A 105 -10.73 -7.10 -12.75
C GLY A 105 -9.68 -6.31 -13.54
N ALA A 106 -8.96 -5.39 -12.92
CA ALA A 106 -8.06 -4.42 -13.58
C ALA A 106 -8.70 -3.73 -14.81
N TRP A 107 -9.99 -3.45 -14.75
CA TRP A 107 -10.80 -2.88 -15.83
C TRP A 107 -11.75 -1.80 -15.32
N ARG A 108 -12.20 -0.95 -16.24
CA ARG A 108 -13.14 0.13 -15.95
C ARG A 108 -14.52 -0.19 -16.53
N GLY A 109 -15.57 0.32 -15.90
CA GLY A 109 -16.91 0.34 -16.46
C GLY A 109 -18.01 -0.25 -15.59
N VAL A 110 -17.72 -1.19 -14.69
CA VAL A 110 -18.72 -1.72 -13.76
C VAL A 110 -18.52 -1.06 -12.40
N PRO A 111 -19.51 -0.30 -11.90
CA PRO A 111 -19.38 0.39 -10.62
C PRO A 111 -19.19 -0.60 -9.46
N GLN A 112 -18.21 -0.31 -8.61
CA GLN A 112 -17.92 -1.06 -7.39
C GLN A 112 -18.01 -0.13 -6.17
N ILE A 113 -18.53 -0.65 -5.06
CA ILE A 113 -18.40 -0.01 -3.76
C ILE A 113 -17.03 -0.34 -3.23
N LEU A 114 -16.24 0.68 -2.98
CA LEU A 114 -14.92 0.57 -2.36
C LEU A 114 -15.01 0.96 -0.89
N GLU A 115 -14.50 0.10 -0.04
CA GLU A 115 -14.24 0.38 1.36
C GLU A 115 -12.73 0.36 1.57
N ILE A 116 -12.14 1.54 1.74
CA ILE A 116 -10.71 1.71 1.99
C ILE A 116 -10.55 2.04 3.47
N PHE A 117 -9.88 1.18 4.23
CA PHE A 117 -9.82 1.34 5.68
C PHE A 117 -8.48 0.89 6.27
N VAL A 118 -8.19 1.42 7.45
CA VAL A 118 -6.94 1.19 8.16
C VAL A 118 -7.17 0.20 9.30
N ILE A 119 -6.34 -0.82 9.36
CA ILE A 119 -6.36 -1.81 10.44
C ILE A 119 -4.98 -1.94 11.09
N PRO A 120 -4.89 -2.45 12.32
CA PRO A 120 -3.60 -2.74 12.95
C PRO A 120 -2.76 -3.73 12.12
N GLY A 121 -1.44 -3.59 12.18
CA GLY A 121 -0.49 -4.53 11.58
C GLY A 121 -0.58 -5.93 12.19
N LYS A 122 -0.09 -6.96 11.47
CA LYS A 122 -0.17 -8.38 11.90
C LYS A 122 0.42 -8.63 13.29
N ASP A 123 1.52 -7.98 13.60
CA ASP A 123 2.27 -8.18 14.86
C ASP A 123 2.02 -7.05 15.87
N GLY A 124 0.93 -6.31 15.72
CA GLY A 124 0.64 -5.11 16.51
C GLY A 124 1.59 -3.95 16.25
N LYS A 125 2.43 -4.03 15.22
CA LYS A 125 3.35 -2.97 14.81
C LYS A 125 2.84 -2.27 13.56
N GLY A 126 2.67 -0.95 13.68
CA GLY A 126 2.18 -0.14 12.57
C GLY A 126 0.74 -0.44 12.16
N VAL A 127 0.36 0.00 10.98
CA VAL A 127 -0.98 -0.16 10.41
C VAL A 127 -0.92 -0.68 8.98
N ARG A 128 -2.06 -1.16 8.50
CA ARG A 128 -2.25 -1.69 7.15
C ARG A 128 -3.41 -0.98 6.50
N LEU A 129 -3.23 -0.63 5.25
CA LEU A 129 -4.27 -0.10 4.40
C LEU A 129 -4.91 -1.24 3.62
N VAL A 130 -6.19 -1.44 3.82
CA VAL A 130 -6.96 -2.54 3.24
C VAL A 130 -8.10 -1.99 2.40
N VAL A 131 -8.40 -2.68 1.31
CA VAL A 131 -9.52 -2.37 0.42
C VAL A 131 -10.43 -3.57 0.27
N ASN A 132 -11.72 -3.33 0.44
CA ASN A 132 -12.79 -4.23 0.01
C ASN A 132 -13.40 -3.68 -1.27
N GLU A 133 -13.69 -4.56 -2.19
CA GLU A 133 -14.37 -4.25 -3.43
C GLU A 133 -15.66 -5.08 -3.51
N ILE A 134 -16.77 -4.38 -3.64
CA ILE A 134 -18.11 -4.98 -3.59
C ILE A 134 -18.93 -4.47 -4.78
N PRO A 135 -19.54 -5.32 -5.61
CA PRO A 135 -20.34 -4.87 -6.73
C PRO A 135 -21.44 -3.89 -6.31
N TYR A 136 -21.51 -2.74 -6.98
CA TYR A 136 -22.60 -1.78 -6.79
C TYR A 136 -23.86 -2.26 -7.51
N THR A 137 -24.88 -2.58 -6.75
CA THR A 137 -26.17 -3.09 -7.27
C THR A 137 -27.31 -2.08 -7.19
N GLY A 138 -26.95 -0.78 -7.22
CA GLY A 138 -27.91 0.32 -7.16
C GLY A 138 -28.12 0.89 -5.75
N PRO A 139 -29.03 1.88 -5.62
CA PRO A 139 -29.24 2.63 -4.37
C PRO A 139 -29.65 1.78 -3.17
N ILE A 140 -30.44 0.73 -3.40
CA ILE A 140 -30.86 -0.21 -2.33
C ILE A 140 -29.68 -1.06 -1.87
N GLY A 141 -28.84 -1.53 -2.80
CA GLY A 141 -27.64 -2.28 -2.49
C GLY A 141 -26.64 -1.47 -1.68
N ALA A 142 -26.42 -0.21 -2.06
CA ALA A 142 -25.60 0.73 -1.31
C ALA A 142 -26.20 1.04 0.08
N GLY A 143 -27.52 1.08 0.18
CA GLY A 143 -28.22 1.31 1.43
C GLY A 143 -27.97 0.28 2.53
N ARG A 144 -27.46 -0.92 2.18
CA ARG A 144 -27.08 -1.96 3.14
C ARG A 144 -25.87 -1.58 3.99
N PHE A 145 -25.08 -0.62 3.54
CA PHE A 145 -23.87 -0.16 4.22
C PHE A 145 -24.12 1.03 5.15
N CYS A 146 -25.31 1.62 5.15
CA CYS A 146 -25.66 2.72 6.01
C CYS A 146 -26.81 2.40 6.98
N ILE A 147 -26.65 2.86 8.22
CA ILE A 147 -27.63 2.72 9.30
C ILE A 147 -28.56 3.95 9.34
N GLY A 148 -28.10 5.07 8.81
CA GLY A 148 -28.81 6.33 8.77
C GLY A 148 -28.11 7.35 7.87
N ILE A 149 -28.59 8.57 7.84
CA ILE A 149 -27.91 9.67 7.11
C ILE A 149 -26.56 9.90 7.77
N HIS A 150 -25.46 9.72 7.01
CA HIS A 150 -24.06 9.85 7.47
C HIS A 150 -23.60 8.83 8.53
N GLN A 151 -24.37 7.78 8.78
CA GLN A 151 -23.96 6.67 9.65
C GLN A 151 -23.79 5.39 8.84
N TYR A 152 -22.64 4.78 8.93
CA TYR A 152 -22.27 3.62 8.15
C TYR A 152 -21.92 2.43 9.05
N LEU A 153 -22.10 1.23 8.53
CA LEU A 153 -21.62 0.02 9.15
C LEU A 153 -20.10 0.00 9.17
N PRO A 154 -19.47 -0.54 10.22
CA PRO A 154 -18.02 -0.70 10.27
C PRO A 154 -17.48 -1.48 9.08
N ALA A 155 -16.41 -1.01 8.46
CA ALA A 155 -15.67 -1.77 7.47
C ALA A 155 -14.80 -2.83 8.17
N SER A 156 -14.80 -4.04 7.66
CA SER A 156 -14.01 -5.14 8.20
C SER A 156 -13.37 -5.96 7.09
N PRO A 157 -12.16 -6.53 7.32
CA PRO A 157 -11.51 -7.36 6.33
C PRO A 157 -12.31 -8.64 6.07
N GLY A 158 -12.48 -8.99 4.80
CA GLY A 158 -13.13 -10.19 4.30
C GLY A 158 -12.18 -11.08 3.50
N PRO A 159 -12.67 -12.23 3.00
CA PRO A 159 -11.85 -13.18 2.23
C PRO A 159 -11.27 -12.60 0.93
N LYS A 160 -11.91 -11.57 0.37
CA LYS A 160 -11.52 -10.89 -0.86
C LYS A 160 -10.88 -9.52 -0.62
N SER A 161 -10.48 -9.22 0.61
CA SER A 161 -9.84 -7.94 0.93
C SER A 161 -8.41 -7.89 0.38
N PHE A 162 -8.06 -6.77 -0.25
CA PHE A 162 -6.72 -6.50 -0.73
C PHE A 162 -5.96 -5.65 0.28
N VAL A 163 -4.72 -6.04 0.58
CA VAL A 163 -3.80 -5.22 1.37
C VAL A 163 -3.00 -4.35 0.40
N LEU A 164 -3.33 -3.06 0.32
CA LEU A 164 -2.63 -2.11 -0.54
C LEU A 164 -1.25 -1.76 0.03
N ALA A 165 -1.18 -1.52 1.33
CA ALA A 165 0.07 -1.21 2.01
C ALA A 165 0.11 -1.87 3.39
N ASP A 166 1.27 -2.37 3.78
CA ASP A 166 1.53 -3.02 5.07
C ASP A 166 2.70 -2.32 5.77
N GLN A 167 2.81 -2.49 7.09
CA GLN A 167 3.89 -1.95 7.93
C GLN A 167 4.03 -0.42 7.86
N LEU A 168 2.92 0.30 7.64
CA LEU A 168 2.91 1.75 7.69
C LEU A 168 3.04 2.21 9.16
N ALA A 169 3.84 3.25 9.40
CA ALA A 169 3.92 3.85 10.72
C ALA A 169 2.57 4.42 11.16
N PHE A 170 1.86 5.05 10.24
CA PHE A 170 0.48 5.52 10.38
C PHE A 170 -0.16 5.68 8.99
N CYS A 171 -1.49 5.68 8.95
CA CYS A 171 -2.27 6.04 7.77
C CYS A 171 -3.52 6.80 8.23
N ARG A 172 -3.82 7.92 7.61
CA ARG A 172 -4.98 8.74 7.96
C ARG A 172 -5.48 9.49 6.73
N PHE A 173 -6.80 9.51 6.56
CA PHE A 173 -7.44 10.26 5.50
C PHE A 173 -7.73 11.68 5.95
N SER A 174 -7.54 12.63 5.04
CA SER A 174 -7.92 14.03 5.20
C SER A 174 -8.70 14.47 3.97
N TYR A 175 -9.69 15.33 4.17
CA TYR A 175 -10.61 15.76 3.14
C TYR A 175 -10.54 17.27 3.00
N LEU A 176 -10.55 17.74 1.76
CA LEU A 176 -10.58 19.16 1.47
C LEU A 176 -12.03 19.66 1.67
N ASP A 177 -12.22 20.44 2.73
CA ASP A 177 -13.51 21.08 3.03
C ASP A 177 -13.52 22.46 2.36
N GLN A 178 -14.27 22.57 1.28
CA GLN A 178 -14.44 23.81 0.53
C GLN A 178 -15.92 24.18 0.50
N VAL A 179 -16.23 25.38 0.97
CA VAL A 179 -17.60 25.90 0.87
C VAL A 179 -17.86 26.36 -0.58
N PRO A 180 -18.98 25.92 -1.20
CA PRO A 180 -19.24 26.19 -2.62
C PRO A 180 -19.30 27.68 -2.99
N ASP A 181 -19.61 28.54 -2.04
CA ASP A 181 -19.73 30.02 -2.26
C ASP A 181 -18.39 30.76 -2.19
N GLY A 182 -17.29 30.05 -1.90
CA GLY A 182 -15.96 30.64 -1.78
C GLY A 182 -15.77 31.54 -0.56
N SER A 183 -16.74 31.60 0.36
CA SER A 183 -16.71 32.48 1.53
C SER A 183 -15.60 32.13 2.53
N ARG A 184 -15.05 30.94 2.45
CA ARG A 184 -13.94 30.46 3.30
C ARG A 184 -12.86 29.78 2.46
N PRO A 185 -11.60 29.92 2.86
CA PRO A 185 -10.52 29.18 2.21
C PRO A 185 -10.73 27.66 2.39
N ALA A 186 -10.35 26.91 1.38
CA ALA A 186 -10.33 25.44 1.44
C ALA A 186 -9.39 24.98 2.55
N VAL A 187 -9.86 24.12 3.45
CA VAL A 187 -9.09 23.62 4.59
C VAL A 187 -9.13 22.10 4.61
N TRP A 188 -7.97 21.48 4.78
CA TRP A 188 -7.88 20.05 4.98
C TRP A 188 -8.36 19.67 6.38
N ARG A 189 -9.34 18.79 6.46
CA ARG A 189 -9.89 18.28 7.72
C ARG A 189 -9.79 16.78 7.78
N THR A 190 -9.44 16.29 8.95
CA THR A 190 -9.57 14.88 9.35
C THR A 190 -10.86 14.77 10.17
N ARG A 191 -11.81 14.01 9.70
CA ARG A 191 -13.08 13.77 10.41
C ARG A 191 -13.07 12.44 11.12
#